data_cf047a26bcdd0b3fdd47ec89d272875f
#
_entry.id   cf047a26bcdd0b3fdd47ec89d272875f
#
_cell.length_a   1.000
_cell.length_b   1.000
_cell.length_c   1.000
_cell.angle_alpha   90.00
_cell.angle_beta   90.00
_cell.angle_gamma   90.00
#
_symmetry.space_group_name_H-M   'P 1'
#
loop_
_entity.id
_entity.type
_entity.pdbx_description
1 polymer ?
#
loop_
_entity_poly.entity_id
_entity_poly.type
_entity_poly.pdbx_seq_one_letter_code
_entity_poly.pdbx_strand_id
1 'polypeptide(L)'
;MQEHFRTSPTKGLRFVASTYLGTGNAVGTAAWNPDIKEGDNYRRNRYSIGTEVKTNPYSPAKFKEARPATVRAEWLGGQDGNVGSRGGYITTTVPIVDALDIVASGETFDRNTKQDGWKQTNLTLGVQYWFYKKCRMQLQYTRCFCGEEISKNDYNWLQAQVQVAF
;
A
#
# COMPACT_ATOMS: atom_id res chain seq x y z
N MET A 1 -18.61 9.90 -5.33
CA MET A 1 -17.97 9.95 -6.66
C MET A 1 -16.50 9.59 -6.47
N GLN A 2 -15.98 8.67 -7.24
CA GLN A 2 -14.58 8.27 -7.21
C GLN A 2 -13.97 8.59 -8.57
N GLU A 3 -12.92 9.37 -8.59
CA GLU A 3 -12.21 9.72 -9.81
C GLU A 3 -10.77 9.23 -9.73
N HIS A 4 -10.30 8.63 -10.80
CA HIS A 4 -8.93 8.18 -10.95
C HIS A 4 -8.31 8.82 -12.19
N PHE A 5 -7.20 9.47 -11.98
CA PHE A 5 -6.39 10.00 -13.07
C PHE A 5 -5.08 9.20 -13.17
N ARG A 6 -4.73 8.78 -14.39
CA ARG A 6 -3.48 8.08 -14.67
C ARG A 6 -2.82 8.67 -15.91
N THR A 7 -1.56 8.96 -15.82
CA THR A 7 -0.75 9.39 -16.96
C THR A 7 0.63 8.74 -16.94
N SER A 8 1.17 8.49 -18.11
CA SER A 8 2.51 7.92 -18.31
C SER A 8 3.27 8.80 -19.28
N PRO A 9 3.85 9.92 -18.79
CA PRO A 9 4.49 10.92 -19.67
C PRO A 9 5.71 10.37 -20.40
N THR A 10 6.35 9.35 -19.83
CA THR A 10 7.49 8.66 -20.43
C THR A 10 7.40 7.16 -20.23
N LYS A 11 8.08 6.39 -21.09
CA LYS A 11 8.17 4.94 -20.92
C LYS A 11 8.86 4.60 -19.61
N GLY A 12 8.16 3.85 -18.74
CA GLY A 12 8.66 3.46 -17.42
C GLY A 12 8.33 4.41 -16.27
N LEU A 13 7.71 5.55 -16.53
CA LEU A 13 7.23 6.48 -15.51
C LEU A 13 5.70 6.60 -15.59
N ARG A 14 5.02 6.44 -14.47
CA ARG A 14 3.57 6.55 -14.37
C ARG A 14 3.20 7.39 -13.15
N PHE A 15 2.27 8.31 -13.32
CA PHE A 15 1.62 9.04 -12.24
C PHE A 15 0.18 8.55 -12.05
N VAL A 16 -0.26 8.56 -10.83
CA VAL A 16 -1.62 8.21 -10.42
C VAL A 16 -2.10 9.25 -9.44
N ALA A 17 -3.30 9.74 -9.66
CA ALA A 17 -4.03 10.53 -8.67
C ALA A 17 -5.43 9.97 -8.53
N SER A 18 -5.98 9.98 -7.34
CA SER A 18 -7.34 9.57 -7.09
C SER A 18 -8.02 10.44 -6.04
N THR A 19 -9.32 10.61 -6.19
CA THR A 19 -10.16 11.26 -5.18
C THR A 19 -11.44 10.47 -4.98
N TYR A 20 -11.92 10.49 -3.75
CA TYR A 20 -13.22 9.96 -3.36
C TYR A 20 -13.92 10.99 -2.50
N LEU A 21 -15.12 11.39 -2.91
CA LEU A 21 -16.00 12.26 -2.16
C LEU A 21 -17.31 11.53 -1.91
N GLY A 22 -17.72 11.41 -0.65
CA GLY A 22 -18.92 10.66 -0.34
C GLY A 22 -19.30 10.71 1.13
N THR A 23 -20.20 9.84 1.50
CA THR A 23 -20.60 9.60 2.87
C THR A 23 -20.21 8.19 3.27
N GLY A 24 -19.85 8.01 4.53
CA GLY A 24 -19.69 6.73 5.18
C GLY A 24 -20.78 6.54 6.22
N ASN A 25 -21.15 5.30 6.48
CA ASN A 25 -21.97 4.93 7.63
C ASN A 25 -21.07 4.25 8.65
N ALA A 26 -21.19 4.63 9.92
CA ALA A 26 -20.42 4.03 10.98
C ALA A 26 -21.02 2.67 11.38
N VAL A 27 -20.24 1.62 11.16
CA VAL A 27 -20.56 0.27 11.63
C VAL A 27 -19.70 0.00 12.86
N GLY A 28 -20.31 -0.09 14.03
CA GLY A 28 -19.62 -0.19 15.31
C GLY A 28 -19.03 1.15 15.78
N THR A 29 -18.28 1.11 16.87
CA THR A 29 -17.63 2.30 17.43
C THR A 29 -16.39 2.66 16.64
N ALA A 30 -16.32 3.89 16.15
CA ALA A 30 -15.13 4.44 15.52
C ALA A 30 -14.15 4.96 16.57
N ALA A 31 -13.41 4.06 17.23
CA ALA A 31 -12.49 4.43 18.31
C ALA A 31 -11.49 5.55 17.92
N TRP A 32 -11.09 5.60 16.66
CA TRP A 32 -10.21 6.64 16.09
C TRP A 32 -10.91 8.00 15.87
N ASN A 33 -12.25 8.06 15.98
CA ASN A 33 -13.03 9.30 15.90
C ASN A 33 -14.23 9.23 16.88
N PRO A 34 -14.05 9.72 18.10
CA PRO A 34 -15.07 9.62 19.14
C PRO A 34 -16.36 10.42 18.84
N ASP A 35 -16.31 11.34 17.88
CA ASP A 35 -17.48 12.13 17.47
C ASP A 35 -18.41 11.37 16.53
N ILE A 36 -17.97 10.22 16.00
CA ILE A 36 -18.78 9.38 15.13
C ILE A 36 -19.32 8.19 15.93
N LYS A 37 -20.64 8.14 16.13
CA LYS A 37 -21.33 7.05 16.82
C LYS A 37 -21.77 5.98 15.81
N GLU A 38 -22.04 4.79 16.34
CA GLU A 38 -22.62 3.70 15.53
C GLU A 38 -23.93 4.15 14.88
N GLY A 39 -24.06 3.87 13.58
CA GLY A 39 -25.21 4.27 12.77
C GLY A 39 -25.14 5.68 12.18
N ASP A 40 -24.19 6.51 12.62
CA ASP A 40 -24.05 7.86 12.07
C ASP A 40 -23.59 7.84 10.61
N ASN A 41 -24.16 8.74 9.84
CA ASN A 41 -23.66 9.09 8.52
C ASN A 41 -22.66 10.25 8.64
N TYR A 42 -21.47 10.08 8.11
CA TYR A 42 -20.45 11.13 8.14
C TYR A 42 -19.87 11.37 6.74
N ARG A 43 -19.39 12.59 6.52
CA ARG A 43 -18.70 12.95 5.29
C ARG A 43 -17.35 12.26 5.24
N ARG A 44 -17.07 11.60 4.13
CA ARG A 44 -15.81 10.92 3.86
C ARG A 44 -15.17 11.47 2.60
N ASN A 45 -14.00 12.06 2.74
CA ASN A 45 -13.19 12.52 1.62
C ASN A 45 -11.86 11.77 1.65
N ARG A 46 -11.40 11.31 0.49
CA ARG A 46 -10.11 10.65 0.32
C ARG A 46 -9.42 11.20 -0.92
N TYR A 47 -8.11 11.31 -0.87
CA TYR A 47 -7.30 11.68 -2.02
C TYR A 47 -5.97 10.95 -1.93
N SER A 48 -5.41 10.64 -3.09
CA SER A 48 -4.07 10.08 -3.18
C SER A 48 -3.34 10.62 -4.40
N ILE A 49 -2.03 10.64 -4.29
CA ILE A 49 -1.12 10.90 -5.39
C ILE A 49 0.03 9.91 -5.32
N GLY A 50 0.37 9.31 -6.45
CA GLY A 50 1.41 8.31 -6.50
C GLY A 50 2.21 8.33 -7.79
N THR A 51 3.33 7.66 -7.73
CA THR A 51 4.21 7.46 -8.89
C THR A 51 4.73 6.03 -8.91
N GLU A 52 4.93 5.52 -10.10
CA GLU A 52 5.59 4.25 -10.36
C GLU A 52 6.71 4.49 -11.35
N VAL A 53 7.91 4.05 -11.02
CA VAL A 53 9.08 4.08 -11.89
C VAL A 53 9.50 2.64 -12.17
N LYS A 54 9.65 2.33 -13.45
CA LYS A 54 10.18 1.05 -13.93
C LYS A 54 11.48 1.29 -14.67
N THR A 55 12.52 0.57 -14.28
CA THR A 55 13.79 0.58 -15.02
C THR A 55 13.66 -0.20 -16.32
N ASN A 56 14.72 -0.19 -17.12
CA ASN A 56 14.80 -1.11 -18.25
C ASN A 56 14.63 -2.55 -17.75
N PRO A 57 13.80 -3.34 -18.43
CA PRO A 57 13.53 -4.68 -17.99
C PRO A 57 14.80 -5.53 -18.00
N TYR A 58 15.09 -6.16 -16.88
CA TYR A 58 16.00 -7.29 -16.84
C TYR A 58 15.33 -8.47 -17.56
N SER A 59 15.97 -9.01 -18.59
CA SER A 59 15.45 -10.14 -19.33
C SER A 59 16.22 -11.40 -18.96
N PRO A 60 15.73 -12.20 -18.01
CA PRO A 60 16.35 -13.48 -17.73
C PRO A 60 16.11 -14.42 -18.92
N ALA A 61 17.17 -15.12 -19.33
CA ALA A 61 17.15 -16.00 -20.50
C ALA A 61 16.10 -17.13 -20.40
N LYS A 62 15.70 -17.49 -19.19
CA LYS A 62 14.81 -18.63 -18.88
C LYS A 62 13.32 -18.29 -18.98
N PHE A 63 12.94 -17.08 -18.62
CA PHE A 63 11.58 -16.58 -18.71
C PHE A 63 11.56 -15.46 -19.73
N LYS A 64 10.96 -15.67 -20.88
CA LYS A 64 10.93 -14.72 -22.02
C LYS A 64 10.30 -13.35 -21.71
N GLU A 65 9.78 -13.16 -20.51
CA GLU A 65 9.19 -11.89 -20.07
C GLU A 65 10.21 -11.09 -19.27
N ALA A 66 10.55 -9.93 -19.79
CA ALA A 66 11.42 -8.99 -19.12
C ALA A 66 10.79 -8.46 -17.82
N ARG A 67 11.54 -8.54 -16.71
CA ARG A 67 11.09 -8.05 -15.41
C ARG A 67 11.86 -6.79 -15.04
N PRO A 68 11.21 -5.62 -15.04
CA PRO A 68 11.85 -4.39 -14.60
C PRO A 68 11.98 -4.35 -13.07
N ALA A 69 13.05 -3.73 -12.59
CA ALA A 69 12.99 -3.21 -11.23
C ALA A 69 11.93 -2.11 -11.16
N THR A 70 11.12 -2.15 -10.12
CA THR A 70 9.98 -1.24 -9.97
C THR A 70 10.06 -0.55 -8.61
N VAL A 71 9.90 0.76 -8.60
CA VAL A 71 9.68 1.54 -7.38
C VAL A 71 8.31 2.19 -7.51
N ARG A 72 7.47 1.97 -6.51
CA ARG A 72 6.17 2.59 -6.41
C ARG A 72 6.06 3.33 -5.09
N ALA A 73 5.62 4.58 -5.14
CA ALA A 73 5.32 5.38 -3.98
C ALA A 73 3.95 6.03 -4.13
N GLU A 74 3.21 6.11 -3.03
CA GLU A 74 1.93 6.80 -3.00
C GLU A 74 1.76 7.47 -1.64
N TRP A 75 1.28 8.69 -1.69
CA TRP A 75 0.81 9.41 -0.53
C TRP A 75 -0.71 9.52 -0.58
N LEU A 76 -1.33 9.33 0.57
CA LEU A 76 -2.78 9.35 0.71
C LEU A 76 -3.18 10.18 1.92
N GLY A 77 -4.32 10.79 1.82
CA GLY A 77 -4.90 11.55 2.91
C GLY A 77 -6.41 11.57 2.81
N GLY A 78 -7.03 12.03 3.87
CA GLY A 78 -8.47 12.11 3.89
C GLY A 78 -9.03 12.72 5.16
N GLN A 79 -10.34 12.80 5.19
CA GLN A 79 -11.09 13.28 6.31
C GLN A 79 -12.36 12.46 6.47
N ASP A 80 -12.60 11.99 7.68
CA ASP A 80 -13.81 11.31 8.11
C ASP A 80 -14.48 12.17 9.17
N GLY A 81 -15.60 12.82 8.80
CA GLY A 81 -16.21 13.84 9.65
C GLY A 81 -15.24 14.99 9.90
N ASN A 82 -14.85 15.17 11.17
CA ASN A 82 -13.93 16.21 11.64
C ASN A 82 -12.47 15.72 11.82
N VAL A 83 -12.19 14.43 11.64
CA VAL A 83 -10.87 13.83 11.87
C VAL A 83 -10.15 13.63 10.53
N GLY A 84 -8.93 14.14 10.45
CA GLY A 84 -8.02 13.92 9.34
C GLY A 84 -7.25 12.61 9.47
N SER A 85 -6.93 11.99 8.33
CA SER A 85 -6.02 10.85 8.23
C SER A 85 -5.00 11.09 7.12
N ARG A 86 -3.81 10.56 7.28
CA ARG A 86 -2.74 10.65 6.27
C ARG A 86 -1.82 9.45 6.34
N GLY A 87 -1.22 9.16 5.21
CA GLY A 87 -0.24 8.09 5.15
C GLY A 87 0.46 8.06 3.81
N GLY A 88 1.27 7.05 3.63
CA GLY A 88 1.94 6.79 2.38
C GLY A 88 2.74 5.51 2.45
N TYR A 89 3.13 5.05 1.29
CA TYR A 89 3.99 3.88 1.18
C TYR A 89 5.02 4.05 0.06
N ILE A 90 6.08 3.31 0.19
CA ILE A 90 7.04 3.05 -0.87
C ILE A 90 7.27 1.55 -0.96
N THR A 91 7.18 0.99 -2.15
CA THR A 91 7.45 -0.42 -2.41
C THR A 91 8.47 -0.53 -3.54
N THR A 92 9.46 -1.37 -3.35
CA THR A 92 10.50 -1.65 -4.33
C THR A 92 10.51 -3.14 -4.62
N THR A 93 10.55 -3.50 -5.89
CA THR A 93 10.75 -4.87 -6.36
C THR A 93 11.96 -4.90 -7.27
N VAL A 94 12.95 -5.71 -6.94
CA VAL A 94 14.20 -5.82 -7.68
C VAL A 94 14.44 -7.26 -8.10
N PRO A 95 14.48 -7.56 -9.42
CA PRO A 95 14.95 -8.85 -9.91
C PRO A 95 16.43 -9.03 -9.57
N ILE A 96 16.78 -10.18 -8.95
CA ILE A 96 18.15 -10.49 -8.59
C ILE A 96 18.73 -11.53 -9.54
N VAL A 97 17.97 -12.59 -9.76
CA VAL A 97 18.30 -13.67 -10.68
C VAL A 97 17.06 -14.09 -11.46
N ASP A 98 17.24 -14.98 -12.44
CA ASP A 98 16.23 -15.35 -13.43
C ASP A 98 14.81 -15.61 -12.91
N ALA A 99 14.67 -16.13 -11.71
CA ALA A 99 13.37 -16.50 -11.18
C ALA A 99 13.07 -15.82 -9.83
N LEU A 100 13.96 -14.97 -9.31
CA LEU A 100 13.86 -14.44 -7.96
C LEU A 100 13.90 -12.91 -7.94
N ASP A 101 12.92 -12.32 -7.26
CA ASP A 101 12.90 -10.89 -6.97
C ASP A 101 12.95 -10.69 -5.45
N ILE A 102 13.59 -9.61 -5.02
CA ILE A 102 13.42 -9.07 -3.65
C ILE A 102 12.33 -8.00 -3.69
N VAL A 103 11.51 -8.03 -2.65
CA VAL A 103 10.48 -7.02 -2.39
C VAL A 103 10.77 -6.37 -1.06
N ALA A 104 10.84 -5.05 -1.05
CA ALA A 104 10.94 -4.25 0.18
C ALA A 104 9.85 -3.18 0.17
N SER A 105 9.19 -2.97 1.30
CA SER A 105 8.16 -1.95 1.45
C SER A 105 8.24 -1.28 2.80
N GLY A 106 8.04 0.03 2.81
CA GLY A 106 7.79 0.82 4.00
C GLY A 106 6.48 1.56 3.84
N GLU A 107 5.61 1.50 4.82
CA GLU A 107 4.34 2.20 4.83
C GLU A 107 4.08 2.82 6.20
N THR A 108 3.40 3.95 6.21
CA THR A 108 2.93 4.60 7.43
C THR A 108 1.53 5.11 7.22
N PHE A 109 0.69 4.98 8.23
CA PHE A 109 -0.67 5.49 8.21
C PHE A 109 -1.05 6.01 9.59
N ASP A 110 -1.54 7.24 9.62
CA ASP A 110 -2.07 7.92 10.79
C ASP A 110 -3.58 8.08 10.61
N ARG A 111 -4.34 7.40 11.44
CA ARG A 111 -5.81 7.38 11.36
C ARG A 111 -6.45 8.62 11.93
N ASN A 112 -5.75 9.30 12.86
CA ASN A 112 -6.25 10.50 13.53
C ASN A 112 -5.12 11.49 13.73
N THR A 113 -4.99 12.44 12.81
CA THR A 113 -3.94 13.46 12.85
C THR A 113 -4.10 14.50 13.96
N LYS A 114 -5.19 14.46 14.72
CA LYS A 114 -5.46 15.36 15.85
C LYS A 114 -5.06 14.77 17.20
N GLN A 115 -4.82 13.46 17.27
CA GLN A 115 -4.48 12.75 18.50
C GLN A 115 -3.28 11.86 18.25
N ASP A 116 -2.39 11.80 19.22
CA ASP A 116 -1.26 10.89 19.18
C ASP A 116 -1.71 9.43 19.38
N GLY A 117 -0.84 8.48 19.03
CA GLY A 117 -1.11 7.05 19.25
C GLY A 117 -1.85 6.33 18.11
N TRP A 118 -2.36 7.02 17.09
CA TRP A 118 -3.09 6.44 15.96
C TRP A 118 -2.25 6.17 14.73
N LYS A 119 -0.94 6.32 14.84
CA LYS A 119 0.01 6.06 13.77
C LYS A 119 0.49 4.62 13.78
N GLN A 120 0.48 3.99 12.61
CA GLN A 120 1.05 2.67 12.37
C GLN A 120 2.12 2.76 11.28
N THR A 121 3.22 2.07 11.47
CA THR A 121 4.31 1.97 10.48
C THR A 121 4.66 0.51 10.27
N ASN A 122 4.66 0.06 9.01
CA ASN A 122 4.99 -1.29 8.63
C ASN A 122 6.27 -1.29 7.77
N LEU A 123 7.19 -2.18 8.12
CA LEU A 123 8.37 -2.47 7.31
C LEU A 123 8.29 -3.91 6.84
N THR A 124 8.30 -4.11 5.54
CA THR A 124 8.16 -5.43 4.91
C THR A 124 9.40 -5.75 4.09
N LEU A 125 9.88 -6.98 4.25
CA LEU A 125 10.90 -7.56 3.39
C LEU A 125 10.42 -8.93 2.92
N GLY A 126 10.63 -9.25 1.66
CA GLY A 126 10.17 -10.50 1.10
C GLY A 126 10.92 -10.93 -0.14
N VAL A 127 10.63 -12.15 -0.54
CA VAL A 127 11.12 -12.74 -1.78
C VAL A 127 9.95 -13.20 -2.62
N GLN A 128 10.11 -13.12 -3.92
CA GLN A 128 9.14 -13.52 -4.91
C GLN A 128 9.83 -14.47 -5.89
N TYR A 129 9.34 -15.69 -5.99
CA TYR A 129 9.85 -16.72 -6.88
C TYR A 129 8.89 -17.00 -8.02
N TRP A 130 9.37 -16.86 -9.25
CA TRP A 130 8.64 -17.13 -10.47
C TRP A 130 8.92 -18.56 -10.93
N PHE A 131 7.95 -19.43 -10.80
CA PHE A 131 8.09 -20.84 -11.21
C PHE A 131 7.55 -21.09 -12.63
N TYR A 132 6.76 -20.16 -13.16
CA TYR A 132 6.27 -20.17 -14.54
C TYR A 132 5.98 -18.71 -14.97
N LYS A 133 5.77 -18.46 -16.26
CA LYS A 133 5.62 -17.12 -16.90
C LYS A 133 4.90 -16.05 -16.05
N LYS A 134 3.65 -16.35 -15.68
CA LYS A 134 2.80 -15.46 -14.87
C LYS A 134 2.48 -16.04 -13.49
N CYS A 135 3.15 -17.12 -13.11
CA CYS A 135 2.92 -17.83 -11.87
C CYS A 135 4.06 -17.59 -10.90
N ARG A 136 3.73 -17.17 -9.70
CA ARG A 136 4.72 -16.83 -8.66
C ARG A 136 4.29 -17.28 -7.28
N MET A 137 5.26 -17.51 -6.43
CA MET A 137 5.12 -17.60 -4.99
C MET A 137 5.79 -16.38 -4.37
N GLN A 138 5.25 -15.90 -3.27
CA GLN A 138 5.79 -14.78 -2.53
C GLN A 138 5.77 -15.11 -1.06
N LEU A 139 6.89 -14.85 -0.37
CA LEU A 139 7.01 -14.94 1.07
C LEU A 139 7.48 -13.59 1.59
N GLN A 140 6.76 -13.03 2.56
CA GLN A 140 7.04 -11.73 3.13
C GLN A 140 7.00 -11.77 4.64
N TYR A 141 7.94 -11.09 5.27
CA TYR A 141 7.92 -10.78 6.68
C TYR A 141 7.68 -9.29 6.87
N THR A 142 6.76 -8.96 7.75
CA THR A 142 6.43 -7.58 8.09
C THR A 142 6.59 -7.35 9.59
N ARG A 143 7.30 -6.29 9.94
CA ARG A 143 7.36 -5.71 11.27
C ARG A 143 6.40 -4.52 11.33
N CYS A 144 5.49 -4.53 12.27
CA CYS A 144 4.56 -3.45 12.55
C CYS A 144 4.95 -2.72 13.84
N PHE A 145 5.09 -1.42 13.73
CA PHE A 145 5.22 -0.49 14.84
C PHE A 145 3.89 0.22 15.03
N CYS A 146 3.23 -0.05 16.13
CA CYS A 146 1.88 0.45 16.40
C CYS A 146 1.92 1.60 17.40
N GLY A 147 1.11 2.64 17.14
CA GLY A 147 0.78 3.62 18.16
C GLY A 147 -0.07 2.98 19.28
N GLU A 148 0.02 3.50 20.48
CA GLU A 148 -0.58 2.93 21.69
C GLU A 148 -2.10 2.76 21.59
N GLU A 149 -2.78 3.63 20.83
CA GLU A 149 -4.23 3.58 20.61
C GLU A 149 -4.65 2.49 19.58
N ILE A 150 -3.69 2.00 18.78
CA ILE A 150 -3.94 0.91 17.82
C ILE A 150 -3.67 -0.43 18.49
N SER A 151 -2.52 -0.55 19.15
CA SER A 151 -2.10 -1.75 19.86
C SER A 151 -1.08 -1.41 20.93
N LYS A 152 -1.19 -2.03 22.10
CA LYS A 152 -0.21 -1.86 23.18
C LYS A 152 1.17 -2.45 22.83
N ASN A 153 1.23 -3.33 21.85
CA ASN A 153 2.47 -4.01 21.46
C ASN A 153 2.66 -3.96 19.95
N ASP A 154 3.90 -3.78 19.54
CA ASP A 154 4.31 -4.07 18.18
C ASP A 154 4.13 -5.54 17.87
N TYR A 155 3.90 -5.87 16.62
CA TYR A 155 3.75 -7.25 16.19
C TYR A 155 4.40 -7.51 14.83
N ASN A 156 4.56 -8.79 14.54
CA ASN A 156 5.11 -9.24 13.28
C ASN A 156 4.17 -10.23 12.64
N TRP A 157 4.21 -10.33 11.31
CA TRP A 157 3.55 -11.44 10.63
C TRP A 157 4.37 -11.94 9.45
N LEU A 158 4.18 -13.20 9.13
CA LEU A 158 4.70 -13.85 7.94
C LEU A 158 3.54 -14.13 7.00
N GLN A 159 3.67 -13.74 5.76
CA GLN A 159 2.67 -13.95 4.72
C GLN A 159 3.26 -14.76 3.58
N ALA A 160 2.56 -15.82 3.18
CA ALA A 160 2.85 -16.58 1.98
C ALA A 160 1.69 -16.45 0.99
N GLN A 161 2.00 -16.24 -0.27
CA GLN A 161 1.02 -16.11 -1.35
C GLN A 161 1.48 -16.89 -2.57
N VAL A 162 0.54 -17.56 -3.23
CA VAL A 162 0.74 -18.17 -4.55
C VAL A 162 -0.22 -17.52 -5.53
N GLN A 163 0.32 -17.08 -6.65
CA GLN A 163 -0.45 -16.53 -7.76
C GLN A 163 -0.26 -17.42 -8.97
N VAL A 164 -1.36 -17.89 -9.54
CA VAL A 164 -1.40 -18.67 -10.79
C VAL A 164 -2.26 -17.89 -11.78
N ALA A 165 -1.72 -17.64 -12.95
CA ALA A 165 -2.44 -16.98 -14.03
C ALA A 165 -2.36 -17.84 -15.30
N PHE A 166 -3.49 -18.05 -15.95
CA PHE A 166 -3.67 -18.84 -17.17
C PHE A 166 -3.79 -17.95 -18.41
#